data_5967e0a35257266e2e8dec37168359cd
#
_entry.id   5967e0a35257266e2e8dec37168359cd
#
_cell.length_a   1.000
_cell.length_b   1.000
_cell.length_c   1.000
_cell.angle_alpha   90.00
_cell.angle_beta   90.00
_cell.angle_gamma   90.00
#
_symmetry.space_group_name_H-M   'P 1'
#
loop_
_entity.id
_entity.type
_entity.pdbx_description
1 polymer ?
#
loop_
_entity_poly.entity_id
_entity_poly.type
_entity_poly.pdbx_seq_one_letter_code
_entity_poly.pdbx_strand_id
1 'polypeptide(L)'
;MKRYILGIFTIILTTVSVSAQEQSPTVTNDTTSALSKKELRKQRVARRNFHYNILGGPSYTPDFGALIGGSALMTFRMNPGDTTQLRSVLPMSIAYMFKGGVNLMVKPQLFFKGDRFRIFGKFVYKNTEDNFYGIGYNTNKNYIRSDSTSKYRYSGIQINPWFLFRLGESNVFAGPQVDINYDKITDPAKHLIEEPDYVAAGGTASGYKNFNSGLGFLLTYDSRDIPANAYKGVYLDFRGMMYSKAFGSDNN
;
A
#
# COMPACT_ATOMS: atom_id res chain seq x y z
N MET A 1 -4.75 -28.92 26.56
CA MET A 1 -5.26 -29.20 25.20
C MET A 1 -4.53 -28.28 24.23
N LYS A 2 -3.72 -28.86 23.34
CA LYS A 2 -2.98 -28.06 22.32
C LYS A 2 -3.95 -27.67 21.23
N ARG A 3 -4.28 -26.39 21.12
CA ARG A 3 -5.01 -25.83 19.97
C ARG A 3 -4.01 -25.48 18.89
N TYR A 4 -3.97 -26.29 17.84
CA TYR A 4 -3.30 -25.92 16.59
C TYR A 4 -4.19 -24.91 15.86
N ILE A 5 -3.74 -23.65 15.80
CA ILE A 5 -4.38 -22.66 14.95
C ILE A 5 -3.86 -22.90 13.54
N LEU A 6 -4.73 -23.46 12.71
CA LEU A 6 -4.52 -23.67 11.28
C LEU A 6 -4.43 -22.27 10.64
N GLY A 7 -3.28 -21.92 10.10
CA GLY A 7 -3.09 -20.66 9.36
C GLY A 7 -4.04 -20.60 8.16
N ILE A 8 -4.86 -19.58 8.10
CA ILE A 8 -5.76 -19.33 6.98
C ILE A 8 -4.93 -18.87 5.79
N PHE A 9 -4.81 -19.73 4.77
CA PHE A 9 -4.25 -19.36 3.47
C PHE A 9 -5.27 -18.52 2.69
N THR A 10 -5.02 -17.23 2.58
CA THR A 10 -5.84 -16.38 1.72
C THR A 10 -5.22 -16.31 0.33
N ILE A 11 -5.83 -16.99 -0.63
CA ILE A 11 -5.48 -16.88 -2.06
C ILE A 11 -6.26 -15.68 -2.60
N ILE A 12 -5.58 -14.58 -2.89
CA ILE A 12 -6.16 -13.45 -3.59
C ILE A 12 -5.83 -13.57 -5.07
N LEU A 13 -6.79 -14.05 -5.85
CA LEU A 13 -6.72 -14.10 -7.32
C LEU A 13 -7.31 -12.78 -7.86
N THR A 14 -6.47 -11.83 -8.23
CA THR A 14 -6.92 -10.63 -8.93
C THR A 14 -6.60 -10.74 -10.42
N THR A 15 -7.61 -11.13 -11.21
CA THR A 15 -7.55 -11.03 -12.67
C THR A 15 -8.13 -9.68 -13.08
N VAL A 16 -7.29 -8.78 -13.55
CA VAL A 16 -7.72 -7.54 -14.21
C VAL A 16 -7.50 -7.71 -15.71
N SER A 17 -8.58 -7.93 -16.45
CA SER A 17 -8.57 -7.86 -17.92
C SER A 17 -8.99 -6.46 -18.34
N VAL A 18 -8.06 -5.67 -18.83
CA VAL A 18 -8.36 -4.37 -19.46
C VAL A 18 -8.16 -4.51 -20.96
N SER A 19 -9.25 -4.37 -21.72
CA SER A 19 -9.20 -4.24 -23.18
C SER A 19 -8.97 -2.79 -23.53
N ALA A 20 -7.82 -2.46 -24.08
CA ALA A 20 -7.54 -1.14 -24.62
C ALA A 20 -7.78 -1.14 -26.14
N GLN A 21 -8.60 -0.19 -26.61
CA GLN A 21 -8.78 0.08 -28.03
C GLN A 21 -7.52 0.75 -28.61
N GLU A 22 -6.97 0.12 -29.65
CA GLU A 22 -5.90 0.71 -30.46
C GLU A 22 -6.43 1.87 -31.30
N GLN A 23 -5.86 3.05 -31.10
CA GLN A 23 -5.84 4.08 -32.13
C GLN A 23 -4.42 4.12 -32.71
N SER A 24 -4.28 3.59 -33.93
CA SER A 24 -3.07 3.75 -34.74
C SER A 24 -2.85 5.19 -35.11
N PRO A 25 -1.68 5.79 -34.91
CA PRO A 25 -1.35 7.06 -35.50
C PRO A 25 -0.92 6.84 -36.96
N THR A 26 -1.65 7.47 -37.87
CA THR A 26 -1.30 7.60 -39.29
C THR A 26 0.02 8.37 -39.37
N VAL A 27 1.05 7.72 -39.95
CA VAL A 27 2.33 8.35 -40.26
C VAL A 27 2.14 9.19 -41.54
N THR A 28 2.12 10.50 -41.39
CA THR A 28 2.38 11.40 -42.49
C THR A 28 3.81 11.92 -42.39
N ASN A 29 4.62 11.50 -43.34
CA ASN A 29 5.92 12.12 -43.64
C ASN A 29 5.68 13.57 -44.08
N ASP A 30 6.24 14.53 -43.33
CA ASP A 30 6.76 15.75 -43.94
C ASP A 30 7.67 16.55 -43.02
N THR A 31 8.84 16.86 -43.58
CA THR A 31 9.63 18.10 -43.43
C THR A 31 10.13 18.48 -42.02
N THR A 32 11.43 18.63 -41.92
CA THR A 32 12.24 19.26 -40.87
C THR A 32 11.62 20.60 -40.38
N SER A 33 10.57 20.54 -39.60
CA SER A 33 10.07 21.67 -38.87
C SER A 33 10.74 21.77 -37.51
N ALA A 34 11.33 22.90 -37.19
CA ALA A 34 11.84 23.20 -35.86
C ALA A 34 10.79 22.84 -34.83
N LEU A 35 11.11 21.85 -33.95
CA LEU A 35 10.23 21.36 -32.90
C LEU A 35 9.64 22.52 -32.10
N SER A 36 8.34 22.52 -31.94
CA SER A 36 7.64 23.51 -31.13
C SER A 36 8.24 23.58 -29.72
N LYS A 37 8.23 24.76 -29.09
CA LYS A 37 8.67 24.90 -27.67
C LYS A 37 8.01 23.86 -26.74
N LYS A 38 6.78 23.47 -27.02
CA LYS A 38 6.03 22.43 -26.28
C LYS A 38 6.64 21.06 -26.50
N GLU A 39 7.07 20.71 -27.69
CA GLU A 39 7.69 19.44 -28.04
C GLU A 39 9.12 19.34 -27.50
N LEU A 40 9.89 20.41 -27.59
CA LEU A 40 11.21 20.50 -26.96
C LEU A 40 11.12 20.34 -25.43
N ARG A 41 10.09 20.91 -24.81
CA ARG A 41 9.83 20.72 -23.37
C ARG A 41 9.45 19.28 -23.06
N LYS A 42 8.60 18.62 -23.87
CA LYS A 42 8.23 17.21 -23.72
C LYS A 42 9.47 16.31 -23.85
N GLN A 43 10.32 16.53 -24.84
CA GLN A 43 11.56 15.77 -25.03
C GLN A 43 12.54 15.96 -23.87
N ARG A 44 12.69 17.19 -23.38
CA ARG A 44 13.54 17.49 -22.22
C ARG A 44 13.03 16.81 -20.95
N VAL A 45 11.72 16.77 -20.75
CA VAL A 45 11.09 16.04 -19.64
C VAL A 45 11.29 14.55 -19.81
N ALA A 46 11.08 13.99 -21.01
CA ALA A 46 11.26 12.57 -21.28
C ALA A 46 12.72 12.09 -21.05
N ARG A 47 13.72 12.96 -21.24
CA ARG A 47 15.15 12.66 -20.99
C ARG A 47 15.53 12.69 -19.50
N ARG A 48 14.68 13.27 -18.63
CA ARG A 48 14.97 13.28 -17.19
C ARG A 48 14.85 11.87 -16.60
N ASN A 49 15.78 11.51 -15.78
CA ASN A 49 15.69 10.24 -15.05
C ASN A 49 14.54 10.26 -14.03
N PHE A 50 14.33 11.39 -13.39
CA PHE A 50 13.36 11.56 -12.31
C PHE A 50 12.11 12.30 -12.80
N HIS A 51 10.93 11.70 -12.60
CA HIS A 51 9.63 12.29 -12.87
C HIS A 51 8.80 12.27 -11.58
N TYR A 52 8.00 13.29 -11.37
CA TYR A 52 7.06 13.35 -10.27
C TYR A 52 5.75 13.97 -10.73
N ASN A 53 4.67 13.45 -10.19
CA ASN A 53 3.33 14.01 -10.32
C ASN A 53 2.80 14.21 -8.90
N ILE A 54 2.28 15.38 -8.61
CA ILE A 54 1.70 15.73 -7.32
C ILE A 54 0.26 16.16 -7.57
N LEU A 55 -0.64 15.60 -6.77
CA LEU A 55 -2.05 15.93 -6.74
C LEU A 55 -2.47 16.14 -5.28
N GLY A 56 -3.25 17.16 -4.99
CA GLY A 56 -3.75 17.39 -3.65
C GLY A 56 -4.77 18.51 -3.59
N GLY A 57 -5.45 18.57 -2.47
CA GLY A 57 -6.47 19.58 -2.23
C GLY A 57 -7.27 19.33 -0.96
N PRO A 58 -8.20 20.25 -0.66
CA PRO A 58 -9.15 20.07 0.43
C PRO A 58 -10.19 19.01 0.05
N SER A 59 -10.65 18.28 1.05
CA SER A 59 -11.72 17.29 0.92
C SER A 59 -12.56 17.26 2.21
N TYR A 60 -13.70 16.63 2.12
CA TYR A 60 -14.57 16.39 3.25
C TYR A 60 -15.10 14.96 3.25
N THR A 61 -15.05 14.31 4.39
CA THR A 61 -15.69 13.00 4.59
C THR A 61 -16.54 13.02 5.85
N PRO A 62 -17.67 12.28 5.88
CA PRO A 62 -18.53 12.24 7.08
C PRO A 62 -17.77 11.79 8.34
N ASP A 63 -16.81 10.86 8.20
CA ASP A 63 -16.08 10.29 9.33
C ASP A 63 -15.00 11.21 9.88
N PHE A 64 -14.20 11.80 9.00
CA PHE A 64 -13.06 12.64 9.39
C PHE A 64 -13.33 14.14 9.32
N GLY A 65 -14.50 14.55 8.80
CA GLY A 65 -14.82 15.97 8.56
C GLY A 65 -13.97 16.58 7.46
N ALA A 66 -13.60 17.85 7.64
CA ALA A 66 -12.71 18.55 6.72
C ALA A 66 -11.28 18.03 6.85
N LEU A 67 -10.63 17.84 5.71
CA LEU A 67 -9.25 17.41 5.63
C LEU A 67 -8.54 18.05 4.44
N ILE A 68 -7.22 18.09 4.48
CA ILE A 68 -6.37 18.42 3.35
C ILE A 68 -5.49 17.22 3.05
N GLY A 69 -5.47 16.79 1.80
CA GLY A 69 -4.70 15.62 1.39
C GLY A 69 -3.89 15.87 0.14
N GLY A 70 -2.85 15.06 -0.02
CA GLY A 70 -2.02 15.05 -1.22
C GLY A 70 -1.46 13.69 -1.51
N SER A 71 -1.20 13.45 -2.78
CA SER A 71 -0.47 12.28 -3.26
C SER A 71 0.65 12.70 -4.20
N ALA A 72 1.74 11.97 -4.14
CA ALA A 72 2.85 12.13 -5.06
C ALA A 72 3.20 10.78 -5.66
N LEU A 73 3.39 10.75 -6.97
CA LEU A 73 3.91 9.60 -7.69
C LEU A 73 5.28 9.98 -8.25
N MET A 74 6.32 9.36 -7.73
CA MET A 74 7.68 9.55 -8.22
C MET A 74 8.10 8.33 -9.03
N THR A 75 8.74 8.55 -10.19
CA THR A 75 9.28 7.50 -11.03
C THR A 75 10.70 7.82 -11.46
N PHE A 76 11.60 6.86 -11.33
CA PHE A 76 13.03 7.03 -11.65
C PHE A 76 13.68 5.69 -11.97
N ARG A 77 14.85 5.71 -12.58
CA ARG A 77 15.71 4.53 -12.72
C ARG A 77 16.83 4.61 -11.69
N MET A 78 17.12 3.49 -11.04
CA MET A 78 18.23 3.38 -10.09
C MET A 78 19.58 3.59 -10.79
N ASN A 79 19.70 3.17 -12.06
CA ASN A 79 20.85 3.49 -12.91
C ASN A 79 20.39 4.38 -14.08
N PRO A 80 20.67 5.69 -14.05
CA PRO A 80 20.22 6.63 -15.08
C PRO A 80 20.74 6.34 -16.49
N GLY A 81 21.91 5.70 -16.61
CA GLY A 81 22.53 5.33 -17.90
C GLY A 81 21.89 4.11 -18.57
N ASP A 82 21.11 3.31 -17.84
CA ASP A 82 20.48 2.11 -18.35
C ASP A 82 19.04 2.39 -18.76
N THR A 83 18.82 2.56 -20.08
CA THR A 83 17.48 2.83 -20.63
C THR A 83 16.58 1.60 -20.66
N THR A 84 17.16 0.41 -20.53
CA THR A 84 16.42 -0.87 -20.51
C THR A 84 15.89 -1.23 -19.14
N GLN A 85 16.46 -0.64 -18.08
CA GLN A 85 16.02 -0.87 -16.72
C GLN A 85 14.59 -0.38 -16.50
N LEU A 86 13.78 -1.21 -15.83
CA LEU A 86 12.44 -0.83 -15.37
C LEU A 86 12.51 0.41 -14.44
N ARG A 87 11.55 1.30 -14.58
CA ARG A 87 11.46 2.47 -13.69
C ARG A 87 10.95 2.07 -12.32
N SER A 88 11.66 2.45 -11.31
CA SER A 88 11.20 2.42 -9.92
C SER A 88 10.07 3.41 -9.71
N VAL A 89 9.10 3.04 -8.90
CA VAL A 89 7.88 3.80 -8.63
C VAL A 89 7.74 3.98 -7.13
N LEU A 90 7.50 5.21 -6.71
CA LEU A 90 7.31 5.55 -5.30
C LEU A 90 6.02 6.36 -5.14
N PRO A 91 4.86 5.67 -5.05
CA PRO A 91 3.62 6.33 -4.68
C PRO A 91 3.60 6.66 -3.20
N MET A 92 3.24 7.90 -2.89
CA MET A 92 3.09 8.41 -1.53
C MET A 92 1.78 9.15 -1.41
N SER A 93 1.15 9.10 -0.23
CA SER A 93 0.00 9.91 0.11
C SER A 93 0.07 10.39 1.54
N ILE A 94 -0.39 11.60 1.76
CA ILE A 94 -0.55 12.19 3.08
C ILE A 94 -1.93 12.85 3.18
N ALA A 95 -2.59 12.69 4.31
CA ALA A 95 -3.81 13.39 4.64
C ALA A 95 -3.74 13.91 6.07
N TYR A 96 -4.12 15.17 6.25
CA TYR A 96 -4.27 15.81 7.55
C TYR A 96 -5.74 16.13 7.77
N MET A 97 -6.32 15.60 8.86
CA MET A 97 -7.69 15.81 9.27
C MET A 97 -7.74 16.92 10.31
N PHE A 98 -8.57 17.95 10.09
CA PHE A 98 -8.65 19.12 10.99
C PHE A 98 -9.22 18.77 12.36
N LYS A 99 -9.98 17.69 12.49
CA LYS A 99 -10.43 17.13 13.78
C LYS A 99 -9.34 16.42 14.58
N GLY A 100 -8.10 16.45 14.08
CA GLY A 100 -6.94 15.86 14.71
C GLY A 100 -6.59 14.49 14.14
N GLY A 101 -5.75 14.47 13.12
CA GLY A 101 -5.25 13.22 12.59
C GLY A 101 -4.34 13.39 11.39
N VAL A 102 -3.46 12.42 11.23
CA VAL A 102 -2.54 12.30 10.08
C VAL A 102 -2.57 10.87 9.59
N ASN A 103 -2.63 10.71 8.28
CA ASN A 103 -2.42 9.44 7.60
C ASN A 103 -1.34 9.63 6.53
N LEU A 104 -0.26 8.86 6.64
CA LEU A 104 0.85 8.83 5.68
C LEU A 104 1.00 7.42 5.16
N MET A 105 1.09 7.26 3.85
CA MET A 105 1.35 5.97 3.21
C MET A 105 2.40 6.13 2.11
N VAL A 106 3.37 5.19 2.10
CA VAL A 106 4.39 5.08 1.06
C VAL A 106 4.46 3.63 0.61
N LYS A 107 4.44 3.40 -0.70
CA LYS A 107 4.50 2.05 -1.29
C LYS A 107 5.63 1.94 -2.32
N PRO A 108 6.90 1.82 -1.91
CA PRO A 108 8.02 1.73 -2.83
C PRO A 108 7.95 0.46 -3.70
N GLN A 109 8.30 0.62 -4.97
CA GLN A 109 8.57 -0.44 -5.92
C GLN A 109 9.88 -0.11 -6.62
N LEU A 110 10.99 -0.65 -6.10
CA LEU A 110 12.33 -0.35 -6.56
C LEU A 110 12.84 -1.51 -7.42
N PHE A 111 13.27 -1.18 -8.64
CA PHE A 111 13.82 -2.13 -9.59
C PHE A 111 15.32 -1.86 -9.76
N PHE A 112 16.13 -2.90 -9.61
CA PHE A 112 17.59 -2.83 -9.73
C PHE A 112 18.07 -3.34 -11.10
N LYS A 113 19.37 -3.16 -11.35
CA LYS A 113 19.98 -3.49 -12.63
C LYS A 113 19.67 -4.91 -13.10
N GLY A 114 19.28 -5.03 -14.38
CA GLY A 114 18.93 -6.32 -15.00
C GLY A 114 17.69 -6.98 -14.43
N ASP A 115 16.91 -6.26 -13.61
CA ASP A 115 15.72 -6.77 -12.93
C ASP A 115 15.96 -8.06 -12.13
N ARG A 116 17.20 -8.24 -11.66
CA ARG A 116 17.58 -9.41 -10.85
C ARG A 116 17.14 -9.31 -9.40
N PHE A 117 16.95 -8.09 -8.93
CA PHE A 117 16.53 -7.79 -7.57
C PHE A 117 15.50 -6.68 -7.56
N ARG A 118 14.48 -6.84 -6.71
CA ARG A 118 13.43 -5.86 -6.50
C ARG A 118 13.20 -5.66 -5.00
N ILE A 119 12.98 -4.43 -4.57
CA ILE A 119 12.50 -4.11 -3.23
C ILE A 119 11.14 -3.47 -3.37
N PHE A 120 10.12 -4.13 -2.87
CA PHE A 120 8.77 -3.59 -2.74
C PHE A 120 8.45 -3.41 -1.27
N GLY A 121 7.41 -2.68 -0.98
CA GLY A 121 7.01 -2.55 0.40
C GLY A 121 5.80 -1.66 0.59
N LYS A 122 5.44 -1.57 1.86
CA LYS A 122 4.38 -0.70 2.36
C LYS A 122 4.84 -0.11 3.68
N PHE A 123 4.80 1.21 3.78
CA PHE A 123 4.93 1.95 5.01
C PHE A 123 3.63 2.73 5.23
N VAL A 124 3.04 2.58 6.41
CA VAL A 124 1.87 3.36 6.81
C VAL A 124 2.11 3.91 8.20
N TYR A 125 1.86 5.18 8.37
CA TYR A 125 1.68 5.83 9.65
C TYR A 125 0.28 6.42 9.70
N LYS A 126 -0.51 6.03 10.70
CA LYS A 126 -1.85 6.53 10.91
C LYS A 126 -2.00 6.98 12.36
N ASN A 127 -2.52 8.17 12.57
CA ASN A 127 -2.94 8.67 13.87
C ASN A 127 -4.21 9.48 13.64
N THR A 128 -5.36 8.86 13.87
CA THR A 128 -6.67 9.41 13.52
C THR A 128 -7.70 9.14 14.60
N GLU A 129 -8.72 9.97 14.66
CA GLU A 129 -9.95 9.64 15.34
C GLU A 129 -10.82 8.83 14.39
N ASP A 130 -11.14 7.61 14.75
CA ASP A 130 -11.97 6.69 13.97
C ASP A 130 -13.28 6.40 14.74
N ASN A 131 -14.23 5.77 14.06
CA ASN A 131 -15.49 5.35 14.68
C ASN A 131 -15.66 3.84 14.50
N PHE A 132 -16.06 3.16 15.56
CA PHE A 132 -16.41 1.74 15.54
C PHE A 132 -17.94 1.60 15.62
N TYR A 133 -18.50 0.86 14.69
CA TYR A 133 -19.95 0.67 14.55
C TYR A 133 -20.40 -0.76 14.85
N GLY A 134 -19.55 -1.57 15.48
CA GLY A 134 -19.81 -2.98 15.74
C GLY A 134 -19.47 -3.89 14.57
N ILE A 135 -19.52 -5.20 14.84
CA ILE A 135 -19.25 -6.25 13.85
C ILE A 135 -20.56 -6.82 13.33
N GLY A 136 -20.69 -6.86 12.01
CA GLY A 136 -21.86 -7.41 11.30
C GLY A 136 -22.94 -6.39 10.98
N TYR A 137 -23.81 -6.77 10.04
CA TYR A 137 -24.82 -5.89 9.47
C TYR A 137 -25.85 -5.38 10.50
N ASN A 138 -26.35 -6.29 11.34
CA ASN A 138 -27.43 -5.96 12.28
C ASN A 138 -26.97 -4.97 13.36
N THR A 139 -25.73 -5.14 13.85
CA THR A 139 -25.14 -4.24 14.83
C THR A 139 -24.87 -2.89 14.20
N ASN A 140 -24.25 -2.86 13.03
CA ASN A 140 -23.90 -1.63 12.33
C ASN A 140 -25.13 -0.80 11.94
N LYS A 141 -26.21 -1.45 11.46
CA LYS A 141 -27.44 -0.76 11.05
C LYS A 141 -28.12 0.04 12.15
N ASN A 142 -28.08 -0.47 13.36
CA ASN A 142 -28.79 0.12 14.51
C ASN A 142 -27.90 1.04 15.36
N TYR A 143 -26.65 1.21 14.94
CA TYR A 143 -25.65 1.93 15.72
C TYR A 143 -25.77 3.44 15.56
N ILE A 144 -25.87 4.14 16.68
CA ILE A 144 -25.91 5.61 16.71
C ILE A 144 -24.47 6.14 16.86
N ARG A 145 -24.01 6.86 15.84
CA ARG A 145 -22.72 7.53 15.89
C ARG A 145 -22.72 8.69 16.88
N SER A 146 -21.82 8.65 17.84
CA SER A 146 -21.52 9.78 18.71
C SER A 146 -20.11 9.68 19.29
N ASP A 147 -19.61 10.77 19.83
CA ASP A 147 -18.29 10.79 20.47
C ASP A 147 -18.23 9.87 21.71
N SER A 148 -19.38 9.61 22.37
CA SER A 148 -19.46 8.75 23.54
C SER A 148 -19.71 7.27 23.22
N THR A 149 -20.19 6.94 22.02
CA THR A 149 -20.60 5.57 21.68
C THR A 149 -19.71 4.88 20.65
N SER A 150 -19.15 5.62 19.68
CA SER A 150 -18.43 5.02 18.55
C SER A 150 -16.98 5.46 18.42
N LYS A 151 -16.63 6.59 18.98
CA LYS A 151 -15.34 7.24 18.75
C LYS A 151 -14.20 6.55 19.49
N TYR A 152 -13.07 6.44 18.85
CA TYR A 152 -11.80 6.06 19.47
C TYR A 152 -10.64 6.72 18.73
N ARG A 153 -9.49 6.81 19.38
CA ARG A 153 -8.27 7.29 18.74
C ARG A 153 -7.38 6.10 18.38
N TYR A 154 -7.06 6.01 17.12
CA TYR A 154 -6.14 5.01 16.60
C TYR A 154 -4.79 5.64 16.28
N SER A 155 -3.71 5.00 16.71
CA SER A 155 -2.33 5.28 16.31
C SER A 155 -1.66 4.01 15.87
N GLY A 156 -1.09 3.99 14.67
CA GLY A 156 -0.45 2.79 14.16
C GLY A 156 0.70 3.08 13.20
N ILE A 157 1.65 2.14 13.18
CA ILE A 157 2.75 2.11 12.23
C ILE A 157 2.80 0.71 11.63
N GLN A 158 2.82 0.63 10.30
CA GLN A 158 3.06 -0.60 9.56
C GLN A 158 4.29 -0.44 8.66
N ILE A 159 5.21 -1.39 8.75
CA ILE A 159 6.42 -1.48 7.92
C ILE A 159 6.48 -2.89 7.35
N ASN A 160 6.31 -3.01 6.04
CA ASN A 160 6.25 -4.30 5.38
C ASN A 160 7.11 -4.30 4.10
N PRO A 161 8.44 -4.51 4.19
CA PRO A 161 9.33 -4.65 3.06
C PRO A 161 9.32 -6.07 2.49
N TRP A 162 9.47 -6.18 1.18
CA TRP A 162 9.59 -7.41 0.40
C TRP A 162 10.85 -7.37 -0.43
N PHE A 163 11.66 -8.42 -0.36
CA PHE A 163 12.91 -8.56 -1.08
C PHE A 163 12.78 -9.70 -2.08
N LEU A 164 12.73 -9.37 -3.36
CA LEU A 164 12.44 -10.31 -4.44
C LEU A 164 13.68 -10.52 -5.29
N PHE A 165 14.15 -11.75 -5.37
CA PHE A 165 15.28 -12.18 -6.18
C PHE A 165 14.77 -12.98 -7.37
N ARG A 166 15.21 -12.64 -8.58
CA ARG A 166 14.85 -13.37 -9.80
C ARG A 166 15.47 -14.76 -9.79
N LEU A 167 14.68 -15.78 -10.12
CA LEU A 167 15.15 -17.14 -10.26
C LEU A 167 15.62 -17.40 -11.69
N GLY A 168 16.94 -17.35 -11.89
CA GLY A 168 17.54 -17.48 -13.22
C GLY A 168 17.12 -16.37 -14.18
N GLU A 169 16.84 -16.72 -15.43
CA GLU A 169 16.33 -15.81 -16.47
C GLU A 169 14.79 -15.87 -16.61
N SER A 170 14.12 -16.50 -15.66
CA SER A 170 12.66 -16.66 -15.68
C SER A 170 11.93 -15.39 -15.20
N ASN A 171 10.61 -15.37 -15.34
CA ASN A 171 9.74 -14.33 -14.77
C ASN A 171 9.31 -14.64 -13.32
N VAL A 172 10.01 -15.58 -12.68
CA VAL A 172 9.73 -15.98 -11.28
C VAL A 172 10.69 -15.26 -10.35
N PHE A 173 10.13 -14.71 -9.30
CA PHE A 173 10.86 -14.06 -8.22
C PHE A 173 10.50 -14.71 -6.89
N ALA A 174 11.48 -14.85 -6.01
CA ALA A 174 11.27 -15.36 -4.67
C ALA A 174 12.08 -14.57 -3.65
N GLY A 175 11.62 -14.57 -2.41
CA GLY A 175 12.41 -13.94 -1.36
C GLY A 175 11.67 -13.71 -0.05
N PRO A 176 12.38 -13.16 0.95
CA PRO A 176 11.81 -12.91 2.26
C PRO A 176 10.93 -11.66 2.29
N GLN A 177 10.01 -11.69 3.23
CA GLN A 177 9.16 -10.57 3.62
C GLN A 177 9.23 -10.39 5.13
N VAL A 178 9.23 -9.13 5.57
CA VAL A 178 9.08 -8.77 6.97
C VAL A 178 7.78 -7.98 7.12
N ASP A 179 7.04 -8.20 8.19
CA ASP A 179 5.90 -7.37 8.56
C ASP A 179 6.04 -6.94 10.02
N ILE A 180 6.03 -5.64 10.24
CA ILE A 180 6.07 -5.03 11.56
C ILE A 180 4.84 -4.14 11.67
N ASN A 181 4.00 -4.44 12.66
CA ASN A 181 2.76 -3.73 12.94
C ASN A 181 2.73 -3.30 14.39
N TYR A 182 2.55 -2.04 14.63
CA TYR A 182 2.25 -1.50 15.95
C TYR A 182 0.93 -0.75 15.89
N ASP A 183 -0.01 -1.19 16.70
CA ASP A 183 -1.35 -0.62 16.82
C ASP A 183 -1.59 -0.17 18.24
N LYS A 184 -2.16 1.03 18.40
CA LYS A 184 -2.57 1.59 19.68
C LYS A 184 -3.93 2.22 19.54
N ILE A 185 -4.84 1.81 20.39
CA ILE A 185 -6.16 2.43 20.59
C ILE A 185 -6.12 3.19 21.91
N THR A 186 -6.59 4.42 21.90
CA THR A 186 -6.81 5.24 23.12
C THR A 186 -8.18 5.85 23.06
N ASP A 187 -8.70 6.23 24.24
CA ASP A 187 -10.00 6.86 24.41
C ASP A 187 -11.13 6.06 23.73
N PRO A 188 -11.22 4.72 23.98
CA PRO A 188 -12.26 3.91 23.37
C PRO A 188 -13.64 4.30 23.92
N ALA A 189 -14.58 4.49 23.01
CA ALA A 189 -15.97 4.72 23.37
C ALA A 189 -16.59 3.49 24.06
N LYS A 190 -17.65 3.71 24.83
CA LYS A 190 -18.28 2.69 25.64
C LYS A 190 -18.62 1.40 24.90
N HIS A 191 -19.11 1.51 23.67
CA HIS A 191 -19.47 0.34 22.88
C HIS A 191 -18.26 -0.53 22.49
N LEU A 192 -17.14 0.09 22.16
CA LEU A 192 -15.91 -0.66 21.85
C LEU A 192 -15.41 -1.45 23.07
N ILE A 193 -15.54 -0.86 24.27
CA ILE A 193 -15.14 -1.52 25.54
C ILE A 193 -15.99 -2.76 25.81
N GLU A 194 -17.23 -2.76 25.40
CA GLU A 194 -18.17 -3.87 25.57
C GLU A 194 -18.08 -4.93 24.45
N GLU A 195 -17.30 -4.67 23.38
CA GLU A 195 -17.16 -5.59 22.25
C GLU A 195 -16.35 -6.83 22.64
N PRO A 196 -16.89 -8.06 22.48
CA PRO A 196 -16.23 -9.28 22.90
C PRO A 196 -14.85 -9.50 22.27
N ASP A 197 -14.68 -9.18 20.99
CA ASP A 197 -13.41 -9.36 20.29
C ASP A 197 -12.35 -8.37 20.79
N TYR A 198 -12.74 -7.15 21.11
CA TYR A 198 -11.85 -6.15 21.71
C TYR A 198 -11.37 -6.59 23.11
N VAL A 199 -12.27 -7.10 23.94
CA VAL A 199 -11.95 -7.63 25.27
C VAL A 199 -11.07 -8.87 25.17
N ALA A 200 -11.39 -9.79 24.24
CA ALA A 200 -10.62 -11.01 24.04
C ALA A 200 -9.18 -10.72 23.55
N ALA A 201 -8.98 -9.62 22.84
CA ALA A 201 -7.65 -9.14 22.43
C ALA A 201 -6.87 -8.44 23.56
N GLY A 202 -7.44 -8.26 24.72
CA GLY A 202 -6.83 -7.55 25.87
C GLY A 202 -7.14 -6.06 25.90
N GLY A 203 -8.15 -5.60 25.17
CA GLY A 203 -8.63 -4.23 25.20
C GLY A 203 -9.28 -3.88 26.52
N THR A 204 -9.05 -2.65 26.99
CA THR A 204 -9.54 -2.14 28.26
C THR A 204 -10.16 -0.76 28.08
N ALA A 205 -10.80 -0.23 29.13
CA ALA A 205 -11.29 1.16 29.14
C ALA A 205 -10.18 2.21 28.95
N SER A 206 -8.93 1.87 29.28
CA SER A 206 -7.76 2.75 29.06
C SER A 206 -7.14 2.57 27.68
N GLY A 207 -7.64 1.64 26.87
CA GLY A 207 -7.20 1.41 25.51
C GLY A 207 -6.61 0.02 25.28
N TYR A 208 -5.94 -0.11 24.14
CA TYR A 208 -5.34 -1.34 23.67
C TYR A 208 -4.00 -1.03 22.97
N LYS A 209 -3.06 -1.92 23.11
CA LYS A 209 -1.79 -1.87 22.37
C LYS A 209 -1.50 -3.27 21.85
N ASN A 210 -0.98 -3.33 20.64
CA ASN A 210 -0.58 -4.59 20.02
C ASN A 210 0.65 -4.36 19.15
N PHE A 211 1.64 -5.20 19.33
CA PHE A 211 2.82 -5.25 18.47
C PHE A 211 2.89 -6.62 17.83
N ASN A 212 2.90 -6.65 16.50
CA ASN A 212 3.08 -7.88 15.73
C ASN A 212 4.31 -7.74 14.85
N SER A 213 5.18 -8.72 14.91
CA SER A 213 6.27 -8.87 13.96
C SER A 213 6.27 -10.27 13.38
N GLY A 214 6.41 -10.33 12.06
CA GLY A 214 6.36 -11.56 11.29
C GLY A 214 7.45 -11.61 10.25
N LEU A 215 7.88 -12.84 9.97
CA LEU A 215 8.73 -13.19 8.85
C LEU A 215 7.93 -14.01 7.86
N GLY A 216 8.16 -13.78 6.58
CA GLY A 216 7.45 -14.47 5.53
C GLY A 216 8.32 -14.72 4.32
N PHE A 217 7.72 -15.42 3.39
CA PHE A 217 8.29 -15.75 2.10
C PHE A 217 7.31 -15.43 0.99
N LEU A 218 7.83 -14.91 -0.12
CA LEU A 218 7.07 -14.64 -1.34
C LEU A 218 7.59 -15.48 -2.49
N LEU A 219 6.65 -15.91 -3.32
CA LEU A 219 6.89 -16.46 -4.65
C LEU A 219 6.00 -15.69 -5.62
N THR A 220 6.62 -14.98 -6.56
CA THR A 220 5.90 -14.11 -7.49
C THR A 220 6.26 -14.48 -8.92
N TYR A 221 5.25 -14.63 -9.79
CA TYR A 221 5.40 -14.68 -11.24
C TYR A 221 4.96 -13.35 -11.83
N ASP A 222 5.84 -12.66 -12.55
CA ASP A 222 5.56 -11.34 -13.12
C ASP A 222 6.08 -11.25 -14.56
N SER A 223 5.18 -11.45 -15.51
CA SER A 223 5.45 -11.32 -16.94
C SER A 223 4.90 -10.03 -17.55
N ARG A 224 4.51 -9.05 -16.70
CA ARG A 224 3.98 -7.77 -17.18
C ARG A 224 5.04 -6.97 -17.91
N ASP A 225 4.64 -6.32 -18.99
CA ASP A 225 5.49 -5.41 -19.76
C ASP A 225 5.89 -4.16 -18.94
N ILE A 226 4.94 -3.57 -18.25
CA ILE A 226 5.14 -2.41 -17.36
C ILE A 226 4.46 -2.68 -16.02
N PRO A 227 5.22 -3.01 -14.96
CA PRO A 227 4.63 -3.37 -13.66
C PRO A 227 3.68 -2.33 -13.05
N ALA A 228 3.95 -1.04 -13.31
CA ALA A 228 3.13 0.06 -12.76
C ALA A 228 1.82 0.28 -13.53
N ASN A 229 1.78 -0.05 -14.84
CA ASN A 229 0.60 0.11 -15.70
C ASN A 229 0.69 -0.90 -16.85
N ALA A 230 0.33 -2.13 -16.56
CA ALA A 230 0.49 -3.25 -17.48
C ALA A 230 -0.54 -3.25 -18.61
N TYR A 231 -0.07 -3.35 -19.84
CA TYR A 231 -0.90 -3.59 -21.03
C TYR A 231 -0.98 -5.09 -21.38
N LYS A 232 0.08 -5.85 -21.06
CA LYS A 232 0.20 -7.28 -21.36
C LYS A 232 0.91 -7.99 -20.22
N GLY A 233 0.63 -9.29 -20.07
CA GLY A 233 1.28 -10.15 -19.11
C GLY A 233 0.40 -10.53 -17.92
N VAL A 234 0.96 -11.38 -17.07
CA VAL A 234 0.27 -11.96 -15.90
C VAL A 234 1.10 -11.67 -14.66
N TYR A 235 0.43 -11.37 -13.58
CA TYR A 235 1.01 -11.25 -12.25
C TYR A 235 0.33 -12.23 -11.29
N LEU A 236 1.11 -13.12 -10.70
CA LEU A 236 0.68 -14.05 -9.67
C LEU A 236 1.59 -13.87 -8.46
N ASP A 237 0.99 -13.86 -7.28
CA ASP A 237 1.71 -13.63 -6.02
C ASP A 237 1.22 -14.64 -4.97
N PHE A 238 2.16 -15.39 -4.43
CA PHE A 238 1.93 -16.32 -3.33
C PHE A 238 2.75 -15.89 -2.13
N ARG A 239 2.10 -15.73 -0.97
CA ARG A 239 2.73 -15.25 0.26
C ARG A 239 2.39 -16.15 1.42
N GLY A 240 3.40 -16.46 2.22
CA GLY A 240 3.25 -17.05 3.54
C GLY A 240 3.87 -16.14 4.59
N MET A 241 3.16 -15.89 5.68
CA MET A 241 3.65 -15.12 6.82
C MET A 241 3.50 -15.94 8.09
N MET A 242 4.49 -15.83 8.98
CA MET A 242 4.47 -16.40 10.31
C MET A 242 4.75 -15.31 11.32
N TYR A 243 3.85 -15.15 12.27
CA TYR A 243 4.02 -14.28 13.41
C TYR A 243 4.32 -15.12 14.64
N SER A 244 5.25 -14.68 15.48
CA SER A 244 5.62 -15.42 16.65
C SER A 244 6.21 -14.52 17.72
N LYS A 245 5.99 -14.89 18.98
CA LYS A 245 6.66 -14.27 20.14
C LYS A 245 8.19 -14.34 20.03
N ALA A 246 8.72 -15.33 19.33
CA ALA A 246 10.16 -15.42 19.06
C ALA A 246 10.69 -14.23 18.22
N PHE A 247 9.83 -13.59 17.46
CA PHE A 247 10.16 -12.38 16.68
C PHE A 247 9.75 -11.09 17.41
N GLY A 248 9.34 -11.20 18.69
CA GLY A 248 8.88 -10.07 19.49
C GLY A 248 7.40 -9.72 19.35
N SER A 249 6.61 -10.54 18.65
CA SER A 249 5.18 -10.36 18.52
C SER A 249 4.46 -10.58 19.85
N ASP A 250 3.45 -9.76 20.16
CA ASP A 250 2.58 -9.96 21.33
C ASP A 250 1.73 -11.24 21.18
N ASN A 251 1.43 -11.60 19.92
CA ASN A 251 0.61 -12.77 19.57
C ASN A 251 1.40 -13.80 18.73
N ASN A 252 0.95 -15.05 18.75
CA ASN A 252 1.46 -16.12 17.90
C ASN A 252 0.50 -16.33 16.73
#